data_7bdb4202c9f20717a2d6359b600b350e
#
_entry.id   7bdb4202c9f20717a2d6359b600b350e
#
_cell.length_a   1.000
_cell.length_b   1.000
_cell.length_c   1.000
_cell.angle_alpha   90.00
_cell.angle_beta   90.00
_cell.angle_gamma   90.00
#
_symmetry.space_group_name_H-M   'P 1'
#
loop_
_entity.id
_entity.type
_entity.pdbx_description
1 polymer ?
#
loop_
_entity_poly.entity_id
_entity_poly.type
_entity_poly.pdbx_seq_one_letter_code
_entity_poly.pdbx_strand_id
1 'polypeptide(L)'
;VIEFGGLSGLINNASVYQPISFDELTFEEFKKNFTIHVEVPFLLTKGLFEQLKAKSGSVIGLVDTSQGRAWKDLTHYTASKNALRQMMVNLAGDLHPHVRVNCIAPGAIISAAWEIEHFASVLEKVPMGRSGEPKDIASAAKFLLESDHISGQIINVDGGWTLVE
;
A
#
# COMPACT_ATOMS: atom_id res chain seq x y z
N VAL A 1 -15.74 -3.88 16.83
CA VAL A 1 -14.60 -4.62 17.43
C VAL A 1 -15.04 -5.46 18.63
N ILE A 2 -15.76 -4.88 19.58
CA ILE A 2 -16.23 -5.59 20.79
C ILE A 2 -17.15 -6.77 20.43
N GLU A 3 -18.08 -6.56 19.49
CA GLU A 3 -19.06 -7.56 19.04
C GLU A 3 -18.41 -8.84 18.49
N PHE A 4 -17.23 -8.71 17.84
CA PHE A 4 -16.49 -9.82 17.23
C PHE A 4 -15.31 -10.32 18.08
N GLY A 5 -15.25 -9.96 19.35
CA GLY A 5 -14.23 -10.46 20.29
C GLY A 5 -12.84 -9.88 20.10
N GLY A 6 -12.67 -8.79 19.37
CA GLY A 6 -11.42 -8.07 19.18
C GLY A 6 -11.02 -7.86 17.73
N LEU A 7 -9.82 -7.34 17.52
CA LEU A 7 -9.26 -7.04 16.20
C LEU A 7 -7.84 -7.64 16.10
N SER A 8 -7.62 -8.55 15.16
CA SER A 8 -6.33 -9.19 14.91
C SER A 8 -5.63 -8.70 13.66
N GLY A 9 -6.32 -7.96 12.78
CA GLY A 9 -5.75 -7.44 11.55
C GLY A 9 -6.33 -6.10 11.14
N LEU A 10 -5.49 -5.22 10.60
CA LEU A 10 -5.88 -3.96 9.97
C LEU A 10 -5.23 -3.88 8.59
N ILE A 11 -6.02 -3.68 7.54
CA ILE A 11 -5.52 -3.49 6.18
C ILE A 11 -5.86 -2.06 5.72
N ASN A 12 -4.83 -1.23 5.57
CA ASN A 12 -4.94 0.12 5.00
C ASN A 12 -4.90 0.02 3.47
N ASN A 13 -6.08 -0.15 2.86
CA ASN A 13 -6.24 -0.36 1.42
C ASN A 13 -6.80 0.87 0.69
N ALA A 14 -7.52 1.77 1.38
CA ALA A 14 -8.13 2.94 0.75
C ALA A 14 -7.09 3.79 0.00
N SER A 15 -7.40 4.20 -1.22
CA SER A 15 -6.49 4.95 -2.07
C SER A 15 -7.26 5.85 -3.03
N VAL A 16 -6.59 6.91 -3.48
CA VAL A 16 -6.94 7.71 -4.64
C VAL A 16 -5.79 7.65 -5.62
N TYR A 17 -6.11 7.44 -6.91
CA TYR A 17 -5.13 7.35 -7.98
C TYR A 17 -5.69 8.07 -9.20
N GLN A 18 -5.16 9.25 -9.48
CA GLN A 18 -5.55 10.09 -10.60
C GLN A 18 -4.36 10.95 -11.02
N PRO A 19 -3.95 10.94 -12.28
CA PRO A 19 -2.91 11.85 -12.77
C PRO A 19 -3.43 13.28 -12.79
N ILE A 20 -2.59 14.21 -12.34
CA ILE A 20 -2.84 15.66 -12.39
C ILE A 20 -1.54 16.31 -12.83
N SER A 21 -1.57 17.07 -13.93
CA SER A 21 -0.39 17.78 -14.41
C SER A 21 0.12 18.76 -13.35
N PHE A 22 1.43 19.02 -13.34
CA PHE A 22 2.01 19.91 -12.34
C PHE A 22 1.37 21.30 -12.33
N ASP A 23 0.99 21.81 -13.50
CA ASP A 23 0.36 23.12 -13.66
C ASP A 23 -1.06 23.19 -13.08
N GLU A 24 -1.77 22.05 -13.03
CA GLU A 24 -3.13 21.91 -12.50
C GLU A 24 -3.15 21.38 -11.05
N LEU A 25 -2.03 20.85 -10.56
CA LEU A 25 -1.96 20.26 -9.23
C LEU A 25 -2.09 21.33 -8.16
N THR A 26 -3.23 21.34 -7.48
CA THR A 26 -3.46 22.23 -6.33
C THR A 26 -2.89 21.64 -5.05
N PHE A 27 -2.63 22.50 -4.06
CA PHE A 27 -2.22 22.05 -2.73
C PHE A 27 -3.30 21.20 -2.04
N GLU A 28 -4.58 21.45 -2.31
CA GLU A 28 -5.69 20.66 -1.76
C GLU A 28 -5.67 19.23 -2.31
N GLU A 29 -5.44 19.02 -3.62
CA GLU A 29 -5.30 17.67 -4.19
C GLU A 29 -4.04 16.96 -3.68
N PHE A 30 -2.92 17.68 -3.52
CA PHE A 30 -1.72 17.15 -2.89
C PHE A 30 -2.02 16.68 -1.46
N LYS A 31 -2.63 17.52 -0.64
CA LYS A 31 -3.01 17.23 0.74
C LYS A 31 -3.98 16.07 0.86
N LYS A 32 -4.99 15.99 -0.01
CA LYS A 32 -5.96 14.88 -0.06
C LYS A 32 -5.26 13.51 -0.20
N ASN A 33 -4.23 13.42 -1.03
CA ASN A 33 -3.43 12.20 -1.14
C ASN A 33 -2.71 11.85 0.16
N PHE A 34 -2.10 12.83 0.83
CA PHE A 34 -1.45 12.61 2.13
C PHE A 34 -2.45 12.25 3.22
N THR A 35 -3.62 12.88 3.23
CA THR A 35 -4.68 12.52 4.20
C THR A 35 -5.07 11.05 4.04
N ILE A 36 -5.37 10.59 2.82
CA ILE A 36 -5.87 9.23 2.63
C ILE A 36 -4.77 8.17 2.77
N HIS A 37 -3.55 8.47 2.30
CA HIS A 37 -2.46 7.48 2.29
C HIS A 37 -1.61 7.48 3.56
N VAL A 38 -1.55 8.59 4.32
CA VAL A 38 -0.65 8.72 5.47
C VAL A 38 -1.43 8.99 6.77
N GLU A 39 -2.21 10.08 6.82
CA GLU A 39 -2.88 10.49 8.05
C GLU A 39 -3.90 9.46 8.51
N VAL A 40 -4.77 8.98 7.62
CA VAL A 40 -5.80 7.98 7.94
C VAL A 40 -5.19 6.65 8.39
N PRO A 41 -4.23 6.03 7.69
CA PRO A 41 -3.53 4.84 8.17
C PRO A 41 -2.85 5.03 9.53
N PHE A 42 -2.23 6.18 9.78
CA PHE A 42 -1.65 6.50 11.09
C PHE A 42 -2.72 6.56 12.18
N LEU A 43 -3.79 7.32 11.96
CA LEU A 43 -4.87 7.50 12.93
C LEU A 43 -5.58 6.18 13.25
N LEU A 44 -5.86 5.35 12.24
CA LEU A 44 -6.46 4.03 12.43
C LEU A 44 -5.53 3.10 13.22
N THR A 45 -4.25 3.04 12.85
CA THR A 45 -3.27 2.21 13.55
C THR A 45 -3.11 2.66 15.00
N LYS A 46 -3.01 3.98 15.23
CA LYS A 46 -2.89 4.55 16.57
C LYS A 46 -4.15 4.31 17.42
N GLY A 47 -5.33 4.54 16.84
CA GLY A 47 -6.61 4.39 17.56
C GLY A 47 -6.99 2.93 17.85
N LEU A 48 -6.47 1.97 17.06
CA LEU A 48 -6.76 0.54 17.20
C LEU A 48 -5.60 -0.23 17.85
N PHE A 49 -4.55 0.45 18.29
CA PHE A 49 -3.30 -0.19 18.78
C PHE A 49 -3.55 -1.16 19.93
N GLU A 50 -4.31 -0.78 20.96
CA GLU A 50 -4.55 -1.64 22.13
C GLU A 50 -5.36 -2.90 21.75
N GLN A 51 -6.29 -2.80 20.79
CA GLN A 51 -7.04 -3.96 20.30
C GLN A 51 -6.14 -4.92 19.50
N LEU A 52 -5.29 -4.37 18.63
CA LEU A 52 -4.32 -5.15 17.87
C LEU A 52 -3.30 -5.81 18.80
N LYS A 53 -2.78 -5.06 19.77
CA LYS A 53 -1.84 -5.55 20.78
C LYS A 53 -2.41 -6.72 21.60
N ALA A 54 -3.66 -6.60 22.03
CA ALA A 54 -4.34 -7.67 22.79
C ALA A 54 -4.48 -8.99 22.01
N LYS A 55 -4.33 -8.96 20.70
CA LYS A 55 -4.44 -10.14 19.80
C LYS A 55 -3.12 -10.49 19.13
N SER A 56 -2.00 -9.89 19.49
CA SER A 56 -0.71 -10.01 18.78
C SER A 56 -0.90 -9.78 17.26
N GLY A 57 -1.64 -8.74 16.94
CA GLY A 57 -2.20 -8.50 15.62
C GLY A 57 -1.20 -8.06 14.55
N SER A 58 -1.73 -7.81 13.36
CA SER A 58 -0.94 -7.39 12.21
C SER A 58 -1.57 -6.21 11.48
N VAL A 59 -0.75 -5.26 11.04
CA VAL A 59 -1.15 -4.14 10.18
C VAL A 59 -0.51 -4.30 8.81
N ILE A 60 -1.29 -4.11 7.76
CA ILE A 60 -0.83 -4.13 6.36
C ILE A 60 -1.14 -2.80 5.71
N GLY A 61 -0.14 -2.20 5.06
CA GLY A 61 -0.30 -1.04 4.18
C GLY A 61 -0.22 -1.42 2.72
N LEU A 62 -1.19 -1.00 1.89
CA LEU A 62 -1.10 -1.09 0.44
C LEU A 62 -0.32 0.13 -0.07
N VAL A 63 0.98 -0.09 -0.34
CA VAL A 63 1.88 0.92 -0.90
C VAL A 63 1.88 0.85 -2.44
N ASP A 64 2.99 1.08 -3.09
CA ASP A 64 3.10 1.08 -4.54
C ASP A 64 4.51 0.65 -4.98
N THR A 65 4.65 0.15 -6.21
CA THR A 65 5.94 -0.23 -6.82
C THR A 65 6.70 0.95 -7.43
N SER A 66 6.16 2.16 -7.39
CA SER A 66 6.74 3.38 -7.99
C SER A 66 8.02 3.89 -7.33
N GLN A 67 8.51 3.22 -6.30
CA GLN A 67 9.66 3.68 -5.54
C GLN A 67 10.90 3.90 -6.42
N GLY A 68 11.50 5.10 -6.28
CA GLY A 68 12.73 5.46 -6.98
C GLY A 68 12.56 5.76 -8.47
N ARG A 69 11.32 5.80 -8.98
CA ARG A 69 11.00 6.10 -10.38
C ARG A 69 10.23 7.41 -10.49
N ALA A 70 10.49 8.15 -11.56
CA ALA A 70 9.71 9.32 -11.91
C ALA A 70 8.44 8.89 -12.66
N TRP A 71 7.29 9.29 -12.12
CA TRP A 71 5.98 9.05 -12.73
C TRP A 71 5.37 10.40 -13.06
N LYS A 72 5.25 10.69 -14.35
CA LYS A 72 4.66 11.93 -14.83
C LYS A 72 3.24 12.12 -14.29
N ASP A 73 2.90 13.34 -13.91
CA ASP A 73 1.57 13.74 -13.43
C ASP A 73 1.09 13.04 -12.14
N LEU A 74 1.98 12.32 -11.43
CA LEU A 74 1.68 11.56 -10.23
C LEU A 74 2.51 11.99 -9.00
N THR A 75 3.02 13.22 -8.97
CA THR A 75 3.86 13.74 -7.87
C THR A 75 3.19 13.59 -6.51
N HIS A 76 1.91 13.98 -6.38
CA HIS A 76 1.13 13.89 -5.13
C HIS A 76 0.90 12.44 -4.69
N TYR A 77 0.61 11.57 -5.66
CA TYR A 77 0.37 10.14 -5.40
C TYR A 77 1.65 9.43 -4.95
N THR A 78 2.70 9.48 -5.76
CA THR A 78 3.95 8.77 -5.46
C THR A 78 4.63 9.29 -4.20
N ALA A 79 4.60 10.60 -3.94
CA ALA A 79 5.10 11.19 -2.70
C ALA A 79 4.37 10.62 -1.48
N SER A 80 3.02 10.59 -1.51
CA SER A 80 2.22 10.08 -0.40
C SER A 80 2.36 8.56 -0.20
N LYS A 81 2.47 7.77 -1.27
CA LYS A 81 2.71 6.31 -1.18
C LYS A 81 4.10 5.98 -0.62
N ASN A 82 5.12 6.75 -0.98
CA ASN A 82 6.46 6.59 -0.39
C ASN A 82 6.50 7.04 1.08
N ALA A 83 5.75 8.07 1.44
CA ALA A 83 5.58 8.47 2.84
C ALA A 83 4.88 7.39 3.66
N LEU A 84 3.78 6.80 3.14
CA LEU A 84 3.11 5.64 3.76
C LEU A 84 4.11 4.49 3.97
N ARG A 85 4.85 4.13 2.93
CA ARG A 85 5.84 3.05 2.99
C ARG A 85 6.83 3.24 4.13
N GLN A 86 7.45 4.43 4.23
CA GLN A 86 8.42 4.72 5.28
C GLN A 86 7.76 4.74 6.65
N MET A 87 6.57 5.30 6.78
CA MET A 87 5.80 5.29 8.02
C MET A 87 5.53 3.86 8.49
N MET A 88 5.11 2.96 7.61
CA MET A 88 4.83 1.57 7.97
C MET A 88 6.08 0.82 8.45
N VAL A 89 7.24 1.07 7.82
CA VAL A 89 8.53 0.51 8.27
C VAL A 89 8.89 1.02 9.68
N ASN A 90 8.70 2.31 9.94
CA ASN A 90 8.94 2.87 11.28
C ASN A 90 7.97 2.28 12.32
N LEU A 91 6.68 2.17 11.97
CA LEU A 91 5.69 1.55 12.86
C LEU A 91 6.01 0.08 13.17
N ALA A 92 6.63 -0.66 12.25
CA ALA A 92 7.09 -2.02 12.53
C ALA A 92 8.12 -2.06 13.67
N GLY A 93 9.01 -1.06 13.73
CA GLY A 93 9.94 -0.88 14.85
C GLY A 93 9.26 -0.42 16.14
N ASP A 94 8.37 0.58 16.02
CA ASP A 94 7.73 1.21 17.19
C ASP A 94 6.73 0.27 17.91
N LEU A 95 6.05 -0.59 17.14
CA LEU A 95 5.00 -1.47 17.67
C LEU A 95 5.49 -2.87 18.08
N HIS A 96 6.75 -3.18 17.80
CA HIS A 96 7.41 -4.42 18.23
C HIS A 96 7.46 -4.51 19.77
N PRO A 97 7.31 -5.69 20.41
CA PRO A 97 7.02 -7.00 19.80
C PRO A 97 5.51 -7.31 19.70
N HIS A 98 4.64 -6.34 19.91
CA HIS A 98 3.21 -6.55 20.14
C HIS A 98 2.37 -6.65 18.86
N VAL A 99 2.72 -5.88 17.84
CA VAL A 99 1.99 -5.80 16.57
C VAL A 99 2.98 -5.85 15.42
N ARG A 100 2.76 -6.73 14.47
CA ARG A 100 3.54 -6.81 13.24
C ARG A 100 3.02 -5.81 12.21
N VAL A 101 3.90 -5.18 11.47
CA VAL A 101 3.53 -4.21 10.43
C VAL A 101 4.28 -4.52 9.14
N ASN A 102 3.54 -4.71 8.05
CA ASN A 102 4.11 -5.02 6.75
C ASN A 102 3.43 -4.22 5.64
N CYS A 103 4.01 -4.25 4.45
CA CYS A 103 3.44 -3.62 3.27
C CYS A 103 3.30 -4.61 2.12
N ILE A 104 2.33 -4.36 1.26
CA ILE A 104 2.23 -4.96 -0.07
C ILE A 104 2.37 -3.83 -1.08
N ALA A 105 3.20 -4.03 -2.09
CA ALA A 105 3.39 -3.13 -3.22
C ALA A 105 2.82 -3.79 -4.49
N PRO A 106 1.58 -3.47 -4.88
CA PRO A 106 0.98 -3.99 -6.10
C PRO A 106 1.65 -3.40 -7.34
N GLY A 107 1.79 -4.21 -8.39
CA GLY A 107 2.05 -3.76 -9.75
C GLY A 107 0.76 -3.47 -10.51
N ALA A 108 0.75 -3.77 -11.82
CA ALA A 108 -0.42 -3.63 -12.68
C ALA A 108 -1.47 -4.70 -12.35
N ILE A 109 -2.54 -4.33 -11.65
CA ILE A 109 -3.61 -5.24 -11.20
C ILE A 109 -4.92 -4.96 -11.95
N ILE A 110 -5.47 -3.76 -11.80
CA ILE A 110 -6.73 -3.34 -12.44
C ILE A 110 -6.47 -2.01 -13.12
N SER A 111 -6.80 -1.92 -14.42
CA SER A 111 -6.74 -0.67 -15.16
C SER A 111 -7.85 0.27 -14.71
N ALA A 112 -7.52 1.53 -14.48
CA ALA A 112 -8.52 2.58 -14.40
C ALA A 112 -9.01 2.94 -15.82
N ALA A 113 -10.24 3.46 -15.92
CA ALA A 113 -10.86 3.77 -17.22
C ALA A 113 -10.06 4.80 -18.04
N TRP A 114 -9.30 5.68 -17.39
CA TRP A 114 -8.50 6.74 -18.02
C TRP A 114 -7.10 6.30 -18.45
N GLU A 115 -6.62 5.09 -18.06
CA GLU A 115 -5.25 4.64 -18.31
C GLU A 115 -5.14 3.36 -19.17
N ILE A 116 -6.18 2.97 -19.89
CA ILE A 116 -6.23 1.69 -20.62
C ILE A 116 -5.02 1.49 -21.54
N GLU A 117 -4.66 2.51 -22.33
CA GLU A 117 -3.50 2.43 -23.24
C GLU A 117 -2.18 2.36 -22.48
N HIS A 118 -2.02 3.19 -21.42
CA HIS A 118 -0.86 3.17 -20.57
C HIS A 118 -0.72 1.81 -19.87
N PHE A 119 -1.81 1.28 -19.32
CA PHE A 119 -1.82 -0.03 -18.67
C PHE A 119 -1.39 -1.14 -19.62
N ALA A 120 -1.88 -1.13 -20.87
CA ALA A 120 -1.44 -2.09 -21.88
C ALA A 120 0.07 -1.99 -22.14
N SER A 121 0.62 -0.78 -22.27
CA SER A 121 2.06 -0.57 -22.45
C SER A 121 2.91 -1.03 -21.25
N VAL A 122 2.36 -0.94 -20.05
CA VAL A 122 2.98 -1.48 -18.83
C VAL A 122 3.02 -3.01 -18.89
N LEU A 123 1.91 -3.65 -19.30
CA LEU A 123 1.83 -5.11 -19.36
C LEU A 123 2.85 -5.74 -20.32
N GLU A 124 3.18 -5.06 -21.41
CA GLU A 124 4.23 -5.51 -22.35
C GLU A 124 5.60 -5.67 -21.69
N LYS A 125 5.84 -4.91 -20.59
CA LYS A 125 7.10 -4.90 -19.85
C LYS A 125 7.06 -5.78 -18.60
N VAL A 126 5.90 -6.24 -18.16
CA VAL A 126 5.78 -7.13 -16.99
C VAL A 126 6.37 -8.49 -17.34
N PRO A 127 7.41 -8.98 -16.63
CA PRO A 127 8.06 -10.26 -16.96
C PRO A 127 7.13 -11.46 -17.00
N MET A 128 6.09 -11.49 -16.16
CA MET A 128 5.10 -12.56 -16.18
C MET A 128 4.08 -12.46 -17.34
N GLY A 129 4.16 -11.42 -18.19
CA GLY A 129 3.37 -11.27 -19.42
C GLY A 129 1.86 -11.08 -19.20
N ARG A 130 1.42 -10.76 -17.98
CA ARG A 130 0.02 -10.52 -17.65
C ARG A 130 -0.14 -9.54 -16.48
N SER A 131 -1.33 -8.97 -16.35
CA SER A 131 -1.72 -8.27 -15.12
C SER A 131 -1.81 -9.26 -13.94
N GLY A 132 -1.61 -8.75 -12.74
CA GLY A 132 -2.05 -9.45 -11.55
C GLY A 132 -3.59 -9.40 -11.42
N GLU A 133 -4.10 -10.14 -10.47
CA GLU A 133 -5.53 -10.13 -10.12
C GLU A 133 -5.69 -9.71 -8.64
N PRO A 134 -6.85 -9.16 -8.24
CA PRO A 134 -7.10 -8.84 -6.83
C PRO A 134 -6.83 -10.00 -5.86
N LYS A 135 -7.04 -11.24 -6.32
CA LYS A 135 -6.75 -12.43 -5.52
C LYS A 135 -5.25 -12.61 -5.22
N ASP A 136 -4.35 -12.12 -6.09
CA ASP A 136 -2.92 -12.20 -5.86
C ASP A 136 -2.52 -11.31 -4.68
N ILE A 137 -3.13 -10.11 -4.61
CA ILE A 137 -2.95 -9.18 -3.48
C ILE A 137 -3.58 -9.76 -2.20
N ALA A 138 -4.80 -10.32 -2.30
CA ALA A 138 -5.48 -10.93 -1.16
C ALA A 138 -4.70 -12.12 -0.58
N SER A 139 -4.07 -12.92 -1.43
CA SER A 139 -3.22 -14.06 -1.02
C SER A 139 -1.98 -13.58 -0.26
N ALA A 140 -1.32 -12.52 -0.73
CA ALA A 140 -0.19 -11.91 -0.04
C ALA A 140 -0.62 -11.31 1.31
N ALA A 141 -1.78 -10.64 1.35
CA ALA A 141 -2.33 -10.10 2.60
C ALA A 141 -2.62 -11.21 3.62
N LYS A 142 -3.28 -12.29 3.18
CA LYS A 142 -3.55 -13.45 4.03
C LYS A 142 -2.25 -14.05 4.58
N PHE A 143 -1.26 -14.28 3.72
CA PHE A 143 0.05 -14.78 4.13
C PHE A 143 0.71 -13.90 5.21
N LEU A 144 0.71 -12.58 5.05
CA LEU A 144 1.29 -11.66 6.03
C LEU A 144 0.49 -11.59 7.33
N LEU A 145 -0.85 -11.74 7.28
CA LEU A 145 -1.69 -11.78 8.48
C LEU A 145 -1.43 -13.04 9.31
N GLU A 146 -1.18 -14.17 8.65
CA GLU A 146 -1.00 -15.48 9.28
C GLU A 146 0.46 -15.79 9.67
N SER A 147 1.43 -15.01 9.18
CA SER A 147 2.86 -15.25 9.42
C SER A 147 3.37 -14.55 10.67
N ASP A 148 3.65 -15.28 11.72
CA ASP A 148 3.99 -14.73 13.04
C ASP A 148 5.40 -14.12 13.15
N HIS A 149 6.30 -14.42 12.21
CA HIS A 149 7.70 -14.00 12.25
C HIS A 149 8.10 -13.06 11.12
N ILE A 150 7.10 -12.36 10.53
CA ILE A 150 7.34 -11.39 9.45
C ILE A 150 6.84 -10.01 9.90
N SER A 151 7.76 -9.04 10.03
CA SER A 151 7.46 -7.64 10.31
C SER A 151 8.47 -6.72 9.62
N GLY A 152 8.07 -5.52 9.24
CA GLY A 152 8.90 -4.52 8.56
C GLY A 152 9.14 -4.81 7.07
N GLN A 153 8.45 -5.80 6.49
CA GLN A 153 8.69 -6.22 5.11
C GLN A 153 7.76 -5.51 4.12
N ILE A 154 8.25 -5.37 2.90
CA ILE A 154 7.49 -4.86 1.76
C ILE A 154 7.54 -5.93 0.68
N ILE A 155 6.40 -6.54 0.40
CA ILE A 155 6.28 -7.59 -0.60
C ILE A 155 5.76 -6.98 -1.90
N ASN A 156 6.56 -7.03 -2.95
CA ASN A 156 6.12 -6.67 -4.29
C ASN A 156 5.26 -7.81 -4.85
N VAL A 157 4.04 -7.47 -5.29
CA VAL A 157 3.12 -8.38 -5.99
C VAL A 157 2.85 -7.75 -7.35
N ASP A 158 3.82 -7.86 -8.25
CA ASP A 158 3.94 -7.01 -9.44
C ASP A 158 4.32 -7.76 -10.73
N GLY A 159 4.33 -9.09 -10.68
CA GLY A 159 4.74 -9.91 -11.83
C GLY A 159 6.18 -9.72 -12.28
N GLY A 160 7.04 -9.19 -11.41
CA GLY A 160 8.44 -8.87 -11.70
C GLY A 160 8.66 -7.48 -12.30
N TRP A 161 7.63 -6.61 -12.32
CA TRP A 161 7.71 -5.25 -12.85
C TRP A 161 8.89 -4.45 -12.32
N THR A 162 9.20 -4.56 -11.03
CA THR A 162 10.34 -3.85 -10.41
C THR A 162 11.71 -4.39 -10.78
N LEU A 163 11.80 -5.52 -11.49
CA LEU A 163 13.07 -6.09 -11.98
C LEU A 163 13.44 -5.56 -13.35
N VAL A 164 12.53 -4.90 -14.04
CA VAL A 164 12.75 -4.31 -15.36
C VAL A 164 12.52 -2.80 -15.27
N GLU A 165 13.14 -2.05 -16.19
CA GLU A 165 13.01 -0.59 -16.23
C GLU A 165 11.68 -0.11 -16.77
#